data_8227a92d4daa6a48f401f2e679f6f780
#
_entry.id   8227a92d4daa6a48f401f2e679f6f780
#
_cell.length_a   1.000
_cell.length_b   1.000
_cell.length_c   1.000
_cell.angle_alpha   90.00
_cell.angle_beta   90.00
_cell.angle_gamma   90.00
#
_symmetry.space_group_name_H-M   'P 1'
#
loop_
_entity.id
_entity.type
_entity.pdbx_description
1 polymer ?
#
loop_
_entity_poly.entity_id
_entity_poly.type
_entity_poly.pdbx_seq_one_letter_code
_entity_poly.pdbx_strand_id
1 'polypeptide(L)'
;MTVEIHTPIRAECLLPADEGWERPRGAEVQEVLRRIGLSGRAVGRVLGLSEHGGRQVRRWVSEDAPITYTAWAILCDMAGLGRIWRGKTLEMGLSGVGDSAPDDE
;
A
#
# COMPACT_ATOMS: atom_id res chain seq x y z
N MET A 1 29.60 -15.21 1.85
CA MET A 1 28.71 -14.18 1.37
C MET A 1 27.24 -14.56 1.55
N THR A 2 26.48 -13.66 2.04
CA THR A 2 25.07 -13.93 2.29
C THR A 2 24.25 -13.45 1.12
N VAL A 3 23.40 -14.30 0.62
CA VAL A 3 22.48 -13.91 -0.42
C VAL A 3 21.14 -13.66 0.23
N GLU A 4 20.68 -12.43 0.12
CA GLU A 4 19.36 -12.11 0.60
C GLU A 4 18.37 -12.29 -0.51
N ILE A 5 17.36 -13.07 -0.23
CA ILE A 5 16.33 -13.31 -1.22
C ILE A 5 15.16 -12.38 -0.91
N HIS A 6 14.95 -11.44 -1.78
CA HIS A 6 13.85 -10.50 -1.63
C HIS A 6 12.84 -10.76 -2.73
N THR A 7 11.57 -10.77 -2.36
CA THR A 7 10.54 -10.86 -3.36
C THR A 7 10.47 -9.51 -4.08
N PRO A 8 10.64 -9.49 -5.39
CA PRO A 8 10.49 -8.23 -6.10
C PRO A 8 9.02 -7.80 -6.08
N ILE A 9 8.81 -6.50 -6.00
CA ILE A 9 7.47 -5.96 -6.03
C ILE A 9 7.25 -5.41 -7.43
N ARG A 10 6.23 -5.91 -8.10
CA ARG A 10 5.98 -5.53 -9.48
C ARG A 10 5.65 -4.05 -9.58
N ALA A 11 6.12 -3.41 -10.64
CA ALA A 11 5.88 -2.00 -10.83
C ALA A 11 4.39 -1.69 -10.88
N GLU A 12 3.59 -2.61 -11.41
CA GLU A 12 2.15 -2.41 -11.50
C GLU A 12 1.48 -2.29 -10.14
N CYS A 13 2.11 -2.81 -9.10
CA CYS A 13 1.55 -2.69 -7.76
C CYS A 13 1.88 -1.33 -7.14
N LEU A 14 2.73 -0.55 -7.76
CA LEU A 14 3.17 0.74 -7.23
C LEU A 14 2.60 1.90 -8.03
N LEU A 15 1.50 1.68 -8.72
CA LEU A 15 0.86 2.71 -9.53
C LEU A 15 -0.33 3.30 -8.78
N PRO A 16 -0.74 4.51 -9.17
CA PRO A 16 -2.00 5.05 -8.66
C PRO A 16 -3.17 4.14 -9.04
N ALA A 17 -4.20 4.15 -8.21
CA ALA A 17 -5.32 3.23 -8.40
C ALA A 17 -5.98 3.40 -9.76
N ASP A 18 -6.00 4.63 -10.28
CA ASP A 18 -6.67 4.91 -11.55
C ASP A 18 -5.71 4.90 -12.74
N GLU A 19 -4.50 4.39 -12.55
CA GLU A 19 -3.51 4.35 -13.62
C GLU A 19 -2.95 2.94 -13.79
N GLY A 20 -3.81 1.94 -13.66
CA GLY A 20 -3.42 0.58 -13.97
C GLY A 20 -2.91 -0.25 -12.81
N TRP A 21 -3.21 0.17 -11.59
CA TRP A 21 -2.75 -0.57 -10.41
C TRP A 21 -3.23 -2.01 -10.44
N GLU A 22 -2.34 -2.91 -10.08
CA GLU A 22 -2.66 -4.32 -9.89
C GLU A 22 -2.44 -4.68 -8.43
N ARG A 23 -3.38 -5.45 -7.90
CA ARG A 23 -3.29 -5.85 -6.50
C ARG A 23 -2.07 -6.73 -6.28
N PRO A 24 -1.32 -6.48 -5.21
CA PRO A 24 -0.15 -7.31 -4.94
C PRO A 24 -0.53 -8.73 -4.56
N ARG A 25 0.38 -9.62 -4.81
CA ARG A 25 0.27 -10.97 -4.33
C ARG A 25 0.67 -11.05 -2.87
N GLY A 26 0.31 -12.16 -2.22
CA GLY A 26 0.68 -12.34 -0.82
C GLY A 26 2.17 -12.22 -0.58
N ALA A 27 2.99 -12.73 -1.50
CA ALA A 27 4.43 -12.63 -1.35
C ALA A 27 4.90 -11.19 -1.39
N GLU A 28 4.24 -10.36 -2.20
CA GLU A 28 4.59 -8.95 -2.26
C GLU A 28 4.18 -8.22 -0.99
N VAL A 29 3.02 -8.58 -0.45
CA VAL A 29 2.57 -8.03 0.83
C VAL A 29 3.59 -8.40 1.92
N GLN A 30 3.99 -9.67 1.94
CA GLN A 30 4.95 -10.15 2.93
C GLN A 30 6.28 -9.38 2.82
N GLU A 31 6.73 -9.12 1.60
CA GLU A 31 7.98 -8.40 1.42
C GLU A 31 7.89 -6.97 1.95
N VAL A 32 6.76 -6.29 1.69
CA VAL A 32 6.58 -4.95 2.20
C VAL A 32 6.56 -4.96 3.73
N LEU A 33 5.86 -5.93 4.31
CA LEU A 33 5.83 -6.05 5.77
C LEU A 33 7.22 -6.28 6.35
N ARG A 34 8.03 -7.09 5.66
CA ARG A 34 9.40 -7.33 6.10
C ARG A 34 10.20 -6.04 6.12
N ARG A 35 10.02 -5.21 5.11
CA ARG A 35 10.74 -3.94 5.04
C ARG A 35 10.28 -2.98 6.12
N ILE A 36 9.02 -3.03 6.49
CA ILE A 36 8.49 -2.18 7.55
C ILE A 36 9.04 -2.59 8.91
N GLY A 37 9.14 -3.90 9.14
CA GLY A 37 9.74 -4.41 10.36
C GLY A 37 8.84 -4.40 11.57
N LEU A 38 7.56 -4.18 11.39
CA LEU A 38 6.60 -4.22 12.49
C LEU A 38 5.84 -5.52 12.47
N SER A 39 5.33 -5.92 13.63
CA SER A 39 4.48 -7.10 13.71
C SER A 39 3.15 -6.82 12.99
N GLY A 40 2.46 -7.89 12.62
CA GLY A 40 1.15 -7.72 12.00
C GLY A 40 0.19 -6.97 12.88
N ARG A 41 0.27 -7.21 14.20
CA ARG A 41 -0.59 -6.50 15.13
C ARG A 41 -0.29 -4.99 15.11
N ALA A 42 1.00 -4.64 15.11
CA ALA A 42 1.37 -3.23 15.08
C ALA A 42 0.95 -2.58 13.78
N VAL A 43 1.10 -3.29 12.66
CA VAL A 43 0.65 -2.79 11.37
C VAL A 43 -0.86 -2.57 11.41
N GLY A 44 -1.59 -3.51 11.98
CA GLY A 44 -3.04 -3.36 12.10
C GLY A 44 -3.41 -2.10 12.87
N ARG A 45 -2.66 -1.78 13.92
CA ARG A 45 -2.93 -0.57 14.67
C ARG A 45 -2.68 0.68 13.86
N VAL A 46 -1.57 0.68 13.13
CA VAL A 46 -1.25 1.84 12.28
C VAL A 46 -2.32 2.06 11.23
N LEU A 47 -2.84 0.97 10.69
CA LEU A 47 -3.86 1.07 9.64
C LEU A 47 -5.25 1.35 10.19
N GLY A 48 -5.39 1.38 11.51
CA GLY A 48 -6.71 1.64 12.10
C GLY A 48 -7.64 0.45 12.04
N LEU A 49 -7.09 -0.75 11.92
CA LEU A 49 -7.90 -1.94 11.91
C LEU A 49 -8.37 -2.28 13.32
N SER A 50 -9.40 -3.10 13.39
CA SER A 50 -9.95 -3.50 14.68
C SER A 50 -8.93 -4.30 15.48
N GLU A 51 -9.35 -4.74 16.67
CA GLU A 51 -8.47 -5.52 17.52
C GLU A 51 -8.00 -6.80 16.85
N HIS A 52 -8.64 -7.20 15.77
CA HIS A 52 -8.21 -8.38 15.02
C HIS A 52 -7.37 -8.00 13.83
N GLY A 53 -6.75 -6.83 13.86
CA GLY A 53 -5.96 -6.33 12.73
C GLY A 53 -4.83 -7.26 12.32
N GLY A 54 -4.18 -7.90 13.31
CA GLY A 54 -3.10 -8.81 12.97
C GLY A 54 -3.58 -9.99 12.15
N ARG A 55 -4.78 -10.49 12.46
CA ARG A 55 -5.37 -11.58 11.67
C ARG A 55 -5.65 -11.10 10.24
N GLN A 56 -6.17 -9.90 10.12
CA GLN A 56 -6.46 -9.35 8.80
C GLN A 56 -5.19 -9.23 7.96
N VAL A 57 -4.12 -8.75 8.57
CA VAL A 57 -2.85 -8.63 7.87
C VAL A 57 -2.37 -10.00 7.39
N ARG A 58 -2.49 -11.02 8.25
CA ARG A 58 -2.09 -12.36 7.84
C ARG A 58 -2.94 -12.90 6.69
N ARG A 59 -4.22 -12.54 6.66
CA ARG A 59 -5.09 -12.98 5.58
C ARG A 59 -4.69 -12.33 4.26
N TRP A 60 -4.17 -11.11 4.29
CA TRP A 60 -3.65 -10.50 3.09
C TRP A 60 -2.43 -11.26 2.56
N VAL A 61 -1.55 -11.69 3.45
CA VAL A 61 -0.37 -12.44 3.07
C VAL A 61 -0.73 -13.80 2.50
N SER A 62 -1.70 -14.47 3.09
CA SER A 62 -2.13 -15.78 2.62
C SER A 62 -3.09 -15.70 1.44
N GLU A 63 -3.51 -14.49 1.09
CA GLU A 63 -4.46 -14.23 0.00
C GLU A 63 -5.84 -14.78 0.31
N ASP A 64 -6.14 -15.01 1.58
CA ASP A 64 -7.49 -15.35 1.99
C ASP A 64 -8.41 -14.14 1.94
N ALA A 65 -7.85 -12.96 1.92
CA ALA A 65 -8.61 -11.73 1.78
C ALA A 65 -7.80 -10.76 0.93
N PRO A 66 -8.46 -10.00 0.07
CA PRO A 66 -7.74 -9.04 -0.77
C PRO A 66 -7.38 -7.79 0.05
N ILE A 67 -6.15 -7.33 -0.15
CA ILE A 67 -5.74 -6.08 0.48
C ILE A 67 -6.34 -4.92 -0.32
N THR A 68 -6.83 -3.91 0.39
CA THR A 68 -7.37 -2.75 -0.30
C THR A 68 -6.25 -1.86 -0.79
N TYR A 69 -6.57 -1.03 -1.79
CA TYR A 69 -5.57 -0.10 -2.31
C TYR A 69 -5.08 0.85 -1.22
N THR A 70 -5.99 1.38 -0.42
CA THR A 70 -5.60 2.36 0.59
C THR A 70 -4.66 1.75 1.63
N ALA A 71 -4.95 0.54 2.08
CA ALA A 71 -4.05 -0.12 3.03
C ALA A 71 -2.70 -0.38 2.40
N TRP A 72 -2.69 -0.85 1.16
CA TRP A 72 -1.45 -1.13 0.45
C TRP A 72 -0.62 0.14 0.27
N ALA A 73 -1.29 1.25 -0.09
CA ALA A 73 -0.59 2.50 -0.31
C ALA A 73 0.10 2.99 0.96
N ILE A 74 -0.57 2.84 2.10
CA ILE A 74 0.03 3.22 3.36
C ILE A 74 1.24 2.34 3.68
N LEU A 75 1.09 1.03 3.46
CA LEU A 75 2.20 0.12 3.71
C LEU A 75 3.39 0.42 2.81
N CYS A 76 3.15 0.76 1.55
CA CYS A 76 4.23 1.09 0.64
C CYS A 76 4.99 2.33 1.12
N ASP A 77 4.27 3.33 1.59
CA ASP A 77 4.94 4.53 2.10
C ASP A 77 5.76 4.19 3.35
N MET A 78 5.20 3.38 4.23
CA MET A 78 5.92 2.97 5.44
C MET A 78 7.18 2.17 5.10
N ALA A 79 7.14 1.43 4.01
CA ALA A 79 8.28 0.62 3.59
C ALA A 79 9.31 1.40 2.79
N GLY A 80 9.08 2.68 2.59
CA GLY A 80 10.02 3.51 1.86
C GLY A 80 9.87 3.43 0.35
N LEU A 81 8.76 2.90 -0.12
CA LEU A 81 8.53 2.78 -1.56
C LEU A 81 7.87 4.01 -2.17
N GLY A 82 7.55 4.98 -1.34
CA GLY A 82 7.01 6.23 -1.83
C GLY A 82 5.49 6.28 -1.80
N ARG A 83 4.98 7.37 -2.27
CA ARG A 83 3.53 7.62 -2.25
C ARG A 83 2.97 7.21 -3.59
N ILE A 84 2.59 5.95 -3.69
CA ILE A 84 2.17 5.37 -4.97
C ILE A 84 0.90 6.02 -5.52
N TRP A 85 0.13 6.70 -4.66
CA TRP A 85 -1.12 7.32 -5.08
C TRP A 85 -0.93 8.67 -5.76
N ARG A 86 0.28 9.20 -5.77
CA ARG A 86 0.52 10.47 -6.45
C ARG A 86 0.65 10.18 -7.95
N GLY A 87 -0.38 10.55 -8.67
CA GLY A 87 -0.41 10.32 -10.10
C GLY A 87 -1.03 11.52 -10.78
N LYS A 88 -1.45 11.31 -12.01
CA LYS A 88 -1.91 12.41 -12.83
C LYS A 88 -3.12 13.12 -12.25
N THR A 89 -4.06 12.35 -11.71
CA THR A 89 -5.26 12.95 -11.15
C THR A 89 -4.92 13.92 -10.03
N LEU A 90 -4.09 13.47 -9.09
CA LEU A 90 -3.71 14.32 -7.98
C LEU A 90 -2.88 15.50 -8.43
N GLU A 91 -1.94 15.26 -9.35
CA GLU A 91 -1.05 16.34 -9.79
C GLU A 91 -1.80 17.40 -10.58
N MET A 92 -2.79 16.98 -11.36
CA MET A 92 -3.62 17.94 -12.04
C MET A 92 -4.40 18.78 -11.04
N GLY A 93 -4.90 18.16 -10.00
CA GLY A 93 -5.61 18.89 -8.97
C GLY A 93 -4.73 19.87 -8.23
N LEU A 94 -3.49 19.49 -7.98
CA LEU A 94 -2.56 20.36 -7.28
C LEU A 94 -2.13 21.54 -8.13
N SER A 95 -1.87 21.30 -9.40
CA SER A 95 -1.42 22.38 -10.25
C SER A 95 -2.57 23.24 -10.73
N GLY A 96 -3.73 22.71 -10.66
CA GLY A 96 -4.85 23.50 -11.07
C GLY A 96 -5.31 24.39 -10.03
N VAL A 97 -4.90 24.69 -9.31
CA VAL A 97 -5.29 25.48 -8.48
C VAL A 97 -6.01 26.18 -8.09
N GLY A 98 -6.05 26.36 -7.87
CA GLY A 98 -6.56 27.01 -7.42
C GLY A 98 -7.74 27.03 -6.91
N ASP A 99 -8.23 26.74 -6.91
CA ASP A 99 -9.35 26.91 -6.60
C ASP A 99 -9.99 26.03 -6.05
N SER A 100 -10.05 25.73 -5.87
CA SER A 100 -10.54 25.02 -5.34
C SER A 100 -11.59 24.41 -5.00
N ALA A 101 -12.13 24.33 -5.13
CA ALA A 101 -13.29 23.93 -4.87
C ALA A 101 -13.53 22.62 -4.87
N PRO A 102 -13.89 22.13 -4.35
CA PRO A 102 -13.99 20.88 -4.28
C PRO A 102 -15.11 20.27 -4.71
N ASP A 103 -15.41 20.00 -4.97
CA ASP A 103 -16.28 19.52 -5.27
C ASP A 103 -16.85 18.61 -5.06
N ASP A 104 -17.09 18.27 -4.87
CA ASP A 104 -17.63 17.55 -4.57
C ASP A 104 -18.22 16.72 -4.96
N GLU A 105 -18.30 16.35 -5.27
CA GLU A 105 -18.86 15.57 -5.48
C GLU A 105 -18.99 15.02 -5.37
#